data_5ca5033d8af34012eb6ed4803f5a2ed0
#
_entry.id   5ca5033d8af34012eb6ed4803f5a2ed0
#
_cell.length_a   1.000
_cell.length_b   1.000
_cell.length_c   1.000
_cell.angle_alpha   90.00
_cell.angle_beta   90.00
_cell.angle_gamma   90.00
#
_symmetry.space_group_name_H-M   'P 1'
#
loop_
_entity.id
_entity.type
_entity.pdbx_description
1 polymer ?
#
loop_
_entity_poly.entity_id
_entity_poly.type
_entity_poly.pdbx_seq_one_letter_code
_entity_poly.pdbx_strand_id
1 'polypeptide(L)'
;MIKQLIINADDFGLSSSVNQAIIEAHKNGILTSTSLMVSGLACEEAVALAKQHPDLGVGLHLVLVCGRSVLPATTIPHLVDSQGNFPDDAVKAGLTYQFNQAARQELALEIRAQLEKFQQTGLSLSHVDGHLHLHVHPVVLNILKELASEFSIPFIRLPKEELKLNLAIDSSNWLTKILWSQVFGQLRRHSEKVLESAGILTTERVYGLLQTGKISESYLLQLLPQIQANLVEIYAHPDRLSNAVNPSGPLELQALLSPTVRDRLKKEGFQLVNYHQIKHSN
;
A
#
# COMPACT_ATOMS: atom_id res chain seq x y z
N MET A 1 -14.62 -14.11 17.58
CA MET A 1 -13.82 -14.32 16.34
C MET A 1 -12.41 -13.82 16.60
N ILE A 2 -11.39 -14.46 16.01
CA ILE A 2 -9.99 -14.03 16.12
C ILE A 2 -9.83 -12.81 15.19
N LYS A 3 -9.30 -11.70 15.73
CA LYS A 3 -9.00 -10.51 14.95
C LYS A 3 -7.69 -10.74 14.17
N GLN A 4 -7.75 -10.73 12.84
CA GLN A 4 -6.57 -10.86 11.96
C GLN A 4 -6.04 -9.47 11.61
N LEU A 5 -4.74 -9.26 11.78
CA LEU A 5 -4.09 -7.99 11.49
C LEU A 5 -2.90 -8.17 10.55
N ILE A 6 -2.93 -7.44 9.45
CA ILE A 6 -1.81 -7.28 8.52
C ILE A 6 -1.10 -5.99 8.88
N ILE A 7 0.20 -6.06 9.07
CA ILE A 7 1.07 -4.88 9.13
C ILE A 7 1.86 -4.85 7.82
N ASN A 8 1.55 -3.87 6.96
CA ASN A 8 2.20 -3.71 5.68
C ASN A 8 3.22 -2.57 5.70
N ALA A 9 4.32 -2.73 5.01
CA ALA A 9 5.23 -1.63 4.71
C ALA A 9 5.18 -1.32 3.22
N ASP A 10 4.89 -0.08 2.89
CA ASP A 10 4.87 0.42 1.52
C ASP A 10 6.30 0.74 1.02
N ASP A 11 6.45 0.94 -0.29
CA ASP A 11 7.67 1.41 -0.96
C ASP A 11 8.87 0.43 -0.94
N PHE A 12 8.66 -0.88 -0.76
CA PHE A 12 9.73 -1.87 -0.90
C PHE A 12 10.36 -1.80 -2.31
N GLY A 13 11.67 -1.70 -2.41
CA GLY A 13 12.37 -1.49 -3.67
C GLY A 13 12.65 -0.03 -4.04
N LEU A 14 12.13 0.94 -3.26
CA LEU A 14 12.41 2.35 -3.48
C LEU A 14 13.90 2.68 -3.28
N SER A 15 14.46 2.23 -2.16
CA SER A 15 15.87 2.43 -1.79
C SER A 15 16.38 1.29 -0.90
N SER A 16 17.70 1.14 -0.80
CA SER A 16 18.32 0.15 0.08
C SER A 16 18.00 0.42 1.56
N SER A 17 17.91 1.70 1.98
CA SER A 17 17.55 2.03 3.37
C SER A 17 16.13 1.63 3.74
N VAL A 18 15.17 1.77 2.81
CA VAL A 18 13.79 1.29 2.96
C VAL A 18 13.77 -0.25 2.98
N ASN A 19 14.48 -0.90 2.05
CA ASN A 19 14.56 -2.36 2.01
C ASN A 19 15.05 -2.95 3.33
N GLN A 20 16.14 -2.39 3.87
CA GLN A 20 16.73 -2.83 5.14
C GLN A 20 15.80 -2.57 6.34
N ALA A 21 15.06 -1.45 6.34
CA ALA A 21 14.08 -1.15 7.38
C ALA A 21 12.93 -2.17 7.38
N ILE A 22 12.41 -2.50 6.19
CA ILE A 22 11.32 -3.47 6.01
C ILE A 22 11.74 -4.85 6.52
N ILE A 23 12.91 -5.32 6.12
CA ILE A 23 13.41 -6.63 6.56
C ILE A 23 13.69 -6.66 8.06
N GLU A 24 14.20 -5.56 8.63
CA GLU A 24 14.40 -5.43 10.07
C GLU A 24 13.07 -5.48 10.83
N ALA A 25 12.06 -4.74 10.37
CA ALA A 25 10.72 -4.74 10.95
C ALA A 25 10.03 -6.11 10.84
N HIS A 26 10.28 -6.87 9.76
CA HIS A 26 9.77 -8.22 9.60
C HIS A 26 10.46 -9.20 10.55
N LYS A 27 11.79 -9.20 10.63
CA LYS A 27 12.56 -10.15 11.46
C LYS A 27 12.40 -9.91 12.95
N ASN A 28 12.42 -8.65 13.36
CA ASN A 28 12.56 -8.27 14.76
C ASN A 28 11.30 -7.56 15.31
N GLY A 29 10.37 -7.18 14.42
CA GLY A 29 9.19 -6.41 14.71
C GLY A 29 7.87 -7.15 14.53
N ILE A 30 6.88 -6.41 14.07
CA ILE A 30 5.50 -6.87 13.86
C ILE A 30 5.09 -6.92 12.39
N LEU A 31 6.00 -6.60 11.45
CA LEU A 31 5.69 -6.51 10.03
C LEU A 31 5.43 -7.90 9.44
N THR A 32 4.33 -8.03 8.70
CA THR A 32 3.92 -9.30 8.09
C THR A 32 3.86 -9.25 6.56
N SER A 33 3.77 -8.04 6.01
CA SER A 33 3.56 -7.83 4.57
C SER A 33 4.29 -6.59 4.08
N THR A 34 4.54 -6.53 2.78
CA THR A 34 5.10 -5.35 2.11
C THR A 34 4.63 -5.28 0.68
N SER A 35 4.68 -4.09 0.07
CA SER A 35 4.34 -3.88 -1.33
C SER A 35 5.52 -3.35 -2.12
N LEU A 36 5.87 -4.07 -3.21
CA LEU A 36 7.07 -3.91 -4.02
C LEU A 36 6.86 -2.91 -5.15
N MET A 37 7.68 -1.88 -5.20
CA MET A 37 7.84 -1.00 -6.35
C MET A 37 8.74 -1.67 -7.40
N VAL A 38 8.16 -2.30 -8.41
CA VAL A 38 8.93 -3.02 -9.45
C VAL A 38 9.79 -2.09 -10.33
N SER A 39 9.46 -0.80 -10.37
CA SER A 39 10.25 0.23 -11.05
C SER A 39 11.21 0.98 -10.11
N GLY A 40 11.26 0.63 -8.82
CA GLY A 40 12.15 1.25 -7.84
C GLY A 40 13.62 0.94 -8.08
N LEU A 41 14.50 1.89 -7.70
CA LEU A 41 15.95 1.79 -7.94
C LEU A 41 16.62 0.62 -7.22
N ALA A 42 16.03 0.18 -6.10
CA ALA A 42 16.53 -0.94 -5.30
C ALA A 42 15.63 -2.20 -5.40
N CYS A 43 14.86 -2.33 -6.49
CA CYS A 43 13.94 -3.44 -6.70
C CYS A 43 14.65 -4.80 -6.69
N GLU A 44 15.81 -4.93 -7.35
CA GLU A 44 16.56 -6.21 -7.40
C GLU A 44 17.01 -6.65 -6.00
N GLU A 45 17.50 -5.71 -5.18
CA GLU A 45 17.85 -5.98 -3.78
C GLU A 45 16.60 -6.42 -2.99
N ALA A 46 15.48 -5.72 -3.17
CA ALA A 46 14.22 -6.06 -2.51
C ALA A 46 13.77 -7.49 -2.84
N VAL A 47 13.80 -7.87 -4.10
CA VAL A 47 13.45 -9.23 -4.56
C VAL A 47 14.38 -10.27 -3.95
N ALA A 48 15.69 -10.01 -3.93
CA ALA A 48 16.66 -10.93 -3.33
C ALA A 48 16.42 -11.11 -1.82
N LEU A 49 16.09 -10.03 -1.11
CA LEU A 49 15.74 -10.05 0.31
C LEU A 49 14.41 -10.78 0.57
N ALA A 50 13.37 -10.52 -0.24
CA ALA A 50 12.09 -11.20 -0.12
C ALA A 50 12.21 -12.73 -0.27
N LYS A 51 13.02 -13.20 -1.23
CA LYS A 51 13.30 -14.63 -1.42
C LYS A 51 13.98 -15.29 -0.23
N GLN A 52 14.72 -14.54 0.59
CA GLN A 52 15.34 -15.03 1.83
C GLN A 52 14.34 -15.04 3.01
N HIS A 53 13.18 -14.40 2.86
CA HIS A 53 12.15 -14.28 3.90
C HIS A 53 10.77 -14.72 3.36
N PRO A 54 10.56 -16.03 3.14
CA PRO A 54 9.36 -16.56 2.49
C PRO A 54 8.06 -16.33 3.29
N ASP A 55 8.17 -16.02 4.58
CA ASP A 55 7.02 -15.69 5.43
C ASP A 55 6.55 -14.23 5.27
N LEU A 56 7.33 -13.37 4.59
CA LEU A 56 6.92 -12.02 4.25
C LEU A 56 5.97 -12.04 3.05
N GLY A 57 4.73 -11.61 3.25
CA GLY A 57 3.79 -11.42 2.15
C GLY A 57 4.22 -10.25 1.26
N VAL A 58 4.38 -10.46 -0.04
CA VAL A 58 4.81 -9.40 -0.97
C VAL A 58 3.71 -9.11 -1.98
N GLY A 59 3.23 -7.85 -2.00
CA GLY A 59 2.31 -7.31 -2.99
C GLY A 59 3.00 -6.46 -4.04
N LEU A 60 2.23 -5.98 -5.02
CA LEU A 60 2.67 -4.99 -5.99
C LEU A 60 2.28 -3.58 -5.50
N HIS A 61 3.28 -2.71 -5.30
CA HIS A 61 3.08 -1.28 -5.11
C HIS A 61 3.07 -0.57 -6.45
N LEU A 62 1.88 -0.36 -7.00
CA LEU A 62 1.71 0.23 -8.33
C LEU A 62 2.17 1.69 -8.35
N VAL A 63 3.11 2.01 -9.22
CA VAL A 63 3.69 3.35 -9.36
C VAL A 63 3.11 4.03 -10.59
N LEU A 64 2.29 5.05 -10.37
CA LEU A 64 1.65 5.87 -11.42
C LEU A 64 1.82 7.38 -11.15
N VAL A 65 2.63 7.73 -10.17
CA VAL A 65 2.94 9.11 -9.73
C VAL A 65 4.23 9.08 -8.93
N CYS A 66 4.98 10.18 -8.88
CA CYS A 66 6.17 10.35 -8.05
C CYS A 66 7.22 9.23 -8.20
N GLY A 67 7.40 8.68 -9.40
CA GLY A 67 8.35 7.59 -9.63
C GLY A 67 8.58 7.33 -11.10
N ARG A 68 9.24 6.22 -11.42
CA ARG A 68 9.59 5.86 -12.80
C ARG A 68 8.64 4.80 -13.35
N SER A 69 8.42 4.87 -14.66
CA SER A 69 7.68 3.85 -15.39
C SER A 69 8.54 2.60 -15.67
N VAL A 70 7.86 1.50 -15.94
CA VAL A 70 8.47 0.27 -16.48
C VAL A 70 8.67 0.40 -18.00
N LEU A 71 7.65 0.94 -18.68
CA LEU A 71 7.71 1.16 -20.12
C LEU A 71 8.53 2.42 -20.47
N PRO A 72 9.19 2.44 -21.65
CA PRO A 72 9.89 3.61 -22.12
C PRO A 72 8.93 4.77 -22.44
N ALA A 73 9.38 6.00 -22.23
CA ALA A 73 8.62 7.23 -22.48
C ALA A 73 8.04 7.33 -23.91
N THR A 74 8.69 6.72 -24.88
CA THR A 74 8.18 6.66 -26.28
C THR A 74 6.92 5.83 -26.43
N THR A 75 6.66 4.90 -25.53
CA THR A 75 5.46 4.04 -25.53
C THR A 75 4.30 4.69 -24.77
N ILE A 76 4.60 5.49 -23.74
CA ILE A 76 3.60 6.11 -22.85
C ILE A 76 3.85 7.63 -22.68
N PRO A 77 3.94 8.39 -23.78
CA PRO A 77 4.35 9.80 -23.75
C PRO A 77 3.34 10.74 -23.04
N HIS A 78 2.09 10.30 -22.81
CA HIS A 78 1.09 11.09 -22.10
C HIS A 78 1.12 10.87 -20.58
N LEU A 79 1.89 9.87 -20.10
CA LEU A 79 1.98 9.54 -18.67
C LEU A 79 3.26 10.06 -18.04
N VAL A 80 4.35 10.09 -18.77
CA VAL A 80 5.70 10.35 -18.24
C VAL A 80 6.44 11.41 -19.04
N ASP A 81 7.47 11.98 -18.44
CA ASP A 81 8.43 12.86 -19.10
C ASP A 81 9.39 12.06 -20.03
N SER A 82 10.27 12.78 -20.75
CA SER A 82 11.26 12.16 -21.66
C SER A 82 12.25 11.22 -20.96
N GLN A 83 12.34 11.28 -19.64
CA GLN A 83 13.21 10.42 -18.81
C GLN A 83 12.47 9.23 -18.22
N GLY A 84 11.17 9.12 -18.44
CA GLY A 84 10.31 8.05 -17.92
C GLY A 84 9.82 8.29 -16.50
N ASN A 85 9.80 9.54 -16.02
CA ASN A 85 9.27 9.87 -14.71
C ASN A 85 7.80 10.27 -14.80
N PHE A 86 6.97 9.71 -13.94
CA PHE A 86 5.61 10.18 -13.72
C PHE A 86 5.60 11.59 -13.08
N PRO A 87 4.50 12.37 -13.24
CA PRO A 87 4.37 13.65 -12.56
C PRO A 87 4.37 13.49 -11.04
N ASP A 88 4.85 14.54 -10.32
CA ASP A 88 4.87 14.56 -8.85
C ASP A 88 3.53 15.01 -8.23
N ASP A 89 2.58 15.47 -9.03
CA ASP A 89 1.26 15.92 -8.60
C ASP A 89 0.20 14.84 -8.86
N ALA A 90 -0.23 14.17 -7.79
CA ALA A 90 -1.24 13.10 -7.85
C ALA A 90 -2.62 13.58 -8.34
N VAL A 91 -3.00 14.84 -8.05
CA VAL A 91 -4.27 15.40 -8.50
C VAL A 91 -4.22 15.63 -10.01
N LYS A 92 -3.14 16.24 -10.50
CA LYS A 92 -2.94 16.46 -11.93
C LYS A 92 -2.85 15.12 -12.68
N ALA A 93 -2.13 14.14 -12.15
CA ALA A 93 -2.06 12.79 -12.69
C ALA A 93 -3.47 12.17 -12.80
N GLY A 94 -4.22 12.17 -11.71
CA GLY A 94 -5.59 11.64 -11.68
C GLY A 94 -6.54 12.32 -12.66
N LEU A 95 -6.49 13.65 -12.79
CA LEU A 95 -7.28 14.38 -13.79
C LEU A 95 -6.88 14.01 -15.22
N THR A 96 -5.58 13.84 -15.50
CA THR A 96 -5.10 13.37 -16.80
C THR A 96 -5.65 11.97 -17.09
N TYR A 97 -5.57 11.04 -16.14
CA TYR A 97 -6.09 9.68 -16.27
C TYR A 97 -7.61 9.65 -16.45
N GLN A 98 -8.32 10.61 -15.86
CA GLN A 98 -9.76 10.70 -15.99
C GLN A 98 -10.19 11.23 -17.36
N PHE A 99 -9.51 12.22 -17.93
CA PHE A 99 -10.03 12.97 -19.06
C PHE A 99 -9.24 12.81 -20.37
N ASN A 100 -8.01 12.27 -20.33
CA ASN A 100 -7.21 12.04 -21.54
C ASN A 100 -7.35 10.58 -21.99
N GLN A 101 -7.95 10.36 -23.16
CA GLN A 101 -8.17 9.02 -23.70
C GLN A 101 -6.86 8.30 -24.06
N ALA A 102 -5.87 9.00 -24.61
CA ALA A 102 -4.58 8.42 -24.90
C ALA A 102 -3.87 7.97 -23.63
N ALA A 103 -3.87 8.81 -22.59
CA ALA A 103 -3.31 8.44 -21.28
C ALA A 103 -3.98 7.19 -20.68
N ARG A 104 -5.29 6.99 -20.87
CA ARG A 104 -5.99 5.76 -20.40
C ARG A 104 -5.50 4.51 -21.10
N GLN A 105 -5.26 4.58 -22.41
CA GLN A 105 -4.71 3.44 -23.17
C GLN A 105 -3.30 3.12 -22.71
N GLU A 106 -2.47 4.14 -22.51
CA GLU A 106 -1.11 4.00 -22.01
C GLU A 106 -1.07 3.48 -20.58
N LEU A 107 -2.01 3.88 -19.71
CA LEU A 107 -2.16 3.33 -18.35
C LEU A 107 -2.37 1.82 -18.36
N ALA A 108 -3.21 1.30 -19.27
CA ALA A 108 -3.45 -0.14 -19.37
C ALA A 108 -2.16 -0.89 -19.74
N LEU A 109 -1.34 -0.32 -20.64
CA LEU A 109 -0.05 -0.89 -21.01
C LEU A 109 0.94 -0.86 -19.84
N GLU A 110 1.05 0.26 -19.14
CA GLU A 110 1.98 0.42 -18.02
C GLU A 110 1.61 -0.45 -16.81
N ILE A 111 0.33 -0.50 -16.44
CA ILE A 111 -0.14 -1.36 -15.33
C ILE A 111 0.13 -2.83 -15.65
N ARG A 112 -0.13 -3.27 -16.88
CA ARG A 112 0.23 -4.61 -17.35
C ARG A 112 1.73 -4.85 -17.24
N ALA A 113 2.56 -3.93 -17.71
CA ALA A 113 4.01 -4.08 -17.65
C ALA A 113 4.53 -4.17 -16.21
N GLN A 114 3.94 -3.43 -15.26
CA GLN A 114 4.31 -3.55 -13.85
C GLN A 114 3.90 -4.92 -13.27
N LEU A 115 2.73 -5.45 -13.61
CA LEU A 115 2.30 -6.79 -13.20
C LEU A 115 3.19 -7.89 -13.81
N GLU A 116 3.52 -7.80 -15.10
CA GLU A 116 4.44 -8.72 -15.78
C GLU A 116 5.83 -8.70 -15.14
N LYS A 117 6.34 -7.49 -14.84
CA LYS A 117 7.63 -7.35 -14.17
C LYS A 117 7.60 -7.93 -12.76
N PHE A 118 6.48 -7.80 -12.02
CA PHE A 118 6.31 -8.48 -10.74
C PHE A 118 6.34 -10.00 -10.91
N GLN A 119 5.62 -10.58 -11.87
CA GLN A 119 5.65 -12.01 -12.15
C GLN A 119 7.06 -12.52 -12.46
N GLN A 120 7.86 -11.75 -13.22
CA GLN A 120 9.24 -12.09 -13.55
C GLN A 120 10.15 -12.18 -12.32
N THR A 121 9.78 -11.59 -11.19
CA THR A 121 10.52 -11.74 -9.93
C THR A 121 10.45 -13.17 -9.38
N GLY A 122 9.43 -13.93 -9.75
CA GLY A 122 9.11 -15.25 -9.20
C GLY A 122 8.52 -15.23 -7.80
N LEU A 123 8.17 -14.05 -7.26
CA LEU A 123 7.44 -13.91 -6.00
C LEU A 123 5.95 -14.19 -6.20
N SER A 124 5.29 -14.77 -5.19
CA SER A 124 3.84 -14.93 -5.19
C SER A 124 3.15 -13.61 -4.89
N LEU A 125 2.27 -13.15 -5.77
CA LEU A 125 1.53 -11.90 -5.58
C LEU A 125 0.52 -12.04 -4.42
N SER A 126 0.75 -11.31 -3.33
CA SER A 126 -0.13 -11.35 -2.17
C SER A 126 -1.30 -10.37 -2.25
N HIS A 127 -1.08 -9.19 -2.81
CA HIS A 127 -2.07 -8.12 -3.00
C HIS A 127 -1.56 -7.07 -3.98
N VAL A 128 -2.42 -6.13 -4.34
CA VAL A 128 -2.05 -4.92 -5.09
C VAL A 128 -2.51 -3.70 -4.30
N ASP A 129 -1.63 -2.75 -4.18
CA ASP A 129 -1.90 -1.40 -3.71
C ASP A 129 -1.20 -0.37 -4.63
N GLY A 130 -0.93 0.86 -4.20
CA GLY A 130 -0.22 1.77 -5.08
C GLY A 130 0.16 3.08 -4.42
N HIS A 131 1.23 3.65 -4.93
CA HIS A 131 1.83 4.87 -4.45
C HIS A 131 0.81 6.02 -4.49
N LEU A 132 0.71 6.76 -3.38
CA LEU A 132 -0.32 7.78 -3.13
C LEU A 132 -1.76 7.31 -3.43
N HIS A 133 -2.02 6.00 -3.30
CA HIS A 133 -3.33 5.37 -3.49
C HIS A 133 -3.97 5.57 -4.87
N LEU A 134 -3.20 5.86 -5.92
CA LEU A 134 -3.76 6.00 -7.28
C LEU A 134 -4.38 4.71 -7.82
N HIS A 135 -4.09 3.55 -7.23
CA HIS A 135 -4.74 2.29 -7.57
C HIS A 135 -6.27 2.28 -7.36
N VAL A 136 -6.80 3.16 -6.47
CA VAL A 136 -8.27 3.31 -6.29
C VAL A 136 -8.89 4.36 -7.19
N HIS A 137 -8.12 5.01 -8.07
CA HIS A 137 -8.66 5.88 -9.11
C HIS A 137 -9.57 5.06 -10.04
N PRO A 138 -10.80 5.52 -10.40
CA PRO A 138 -11.77 4.69 -11.11
C PRO A 138 -11.25 4.05 -12.41
N VAL A 139 -10.46 4.79 -13.18
CA VAL A 139 -9.85 4.27 -14.43
C VAL A 139 -8.83 3.19 -14.12
N VAL A 140 -7.92 3.43 -13.17
CA VAL A 140 -6.87 2.48 -12.76
C VAL A 140 -7.50 1.21 -12.18
N LEU A 141 -8.48 1.36 -11.30
CA LEU A 141 -9.16 0.23 -10.68
C LEU A 141 -9.88 -0.67 -11.70
N ASN A 142 -10.52 -0.06 -12.72
CA ASN A 142 -11.15 -0.83 -13.78
C ASN A 142 -10.13 -1.62 -14.61
N ILE A 143 -8.96 -1.03 -14.90
CA ILE A 143 -7.86 -1.74 -15.58
C ILE A 143 -7.36 -2.91 -14.70
N LEU A 144 -7.14 -2.69 -13.40
CA LEU A 144 -6.75 -3.75 -12.47
C LEU A 144 -7.80 -4.87 -12.41
N LYS A 145 -9.09 -4.52 -12.40
CA LYS A 145 -10.19 -5.49 -12.48
C LYS A 145 -10.12 -6.36 -13.75
N GLU A 146 -9.88 -5.74 -14.90
CA GLU A 146 -9.78 -6.45 -16.18
C GLU A 146 -8.59 -7.42 -16.21
N LEU A 147 -7.47 -7.02 -15.56
CA LEU A 147 -6.24 -7.82 -15.48
C LEU A 147 -6.26 -8.85 -14.33
N ALA A 148 -7.21 -8.76 -13.40
CA ALA A 148 -7.18 -9.52 -12.15
C ALA A 148 -7.17 -11.04 -12.35
N SER A 149 -7.94 -11.55 -13.31
CA SER A 149 -7.98 -12.98 -13.59
C SER A 149 -6.67 -13.48 -14.21
N GLU A 150 -6.11 -12.72 -15.14
CA GLU A 150 -4.87 -13.08 -15.84
C GLU A 150 -3.68 -13.12 -14.88
N PHE A 151 -3.59 -12.13 -14.00
CA PHE A 151 -2.49 -12.02 -13.03
C PHE A 151 -2.80 -12.63 -11.66
N SER A 152 -3.98 -13.27 -11.52
CA SER A 152 -4.41 -13.89 -10.26
C SER A 152 -4.31 -12.94 -9.07
N ILE A 153 -4.81 -11.69 -9.22
CA ILE A 153 -4.79 -10.69 -8.15
C ILE A 153 -5.79 -11.09 -7.05
N PRO A 154 -5.34 -11.50 -5.85
CA PRO A 154 -6.26 -12.02 -4.83
C PRO A 154 -6.89 -10.92 -4.00
N PHE A 155 -6.11 -9.86 -3.69
CA PHE A 155 -6.53 -8.73 -2.88
C PHE A 155 -6.13 -7.40 -3.52
N ILE A 156 -6.99 -6.40 -3.36
CA ILE A 156 -6.63 -4.99 -3.62
C ILE A 156 -6.89 -4.21 -2.33
N ARG A 157 -5.89 -3.44 -1.88
CA ARG A 157 -6.03 -2.52 -0.74
C ARG A 157 -7.14 -1.51 -1.02
N LEU A 158 -8.05 -1.33 -0.09
CA LEU A 158 -9.07 -0.30 -0.17
C LEU A 158 -9.02 0.58 1.07
N PRO A 159 -8.49 1.81 1.00
CA PRO A 159 -8.42 2.71 2.14
C PRO A 159 -9.79 2.93 2.78
N LYS A 160 -9.95 2.49 4.02
CA LYS A 160 -11.22 2.50 4.75
C LYS A 160 -10.97 2.79 6.23
N GLU A 161 -10.64 4.04 6.51
CA GLU A 161 -10.29 4.51 7.86
C GLU A 161 -11.44 5.24 8.54
N GLU A 162 -11.50 5.17 9.86
CA GLU A 162 -12.54 5.77 10.68
C GLU A 162 -12.11 7.16 11.14
N LEU A 163 -12.61 8.21 10.46
CA LEU A 163 -12.26 9.61 10.73
C LEU A 163 -12.44 10.00 12.20
N LYS A 164 -13.56 9.61 12.83
CA LYS A 164 -13.84 9.94 14.24
C LYS A 164 -12.77 9.36 15.18
N LEU A 165 -12.40 8.11 14.93
CA LEU A 165 -11.36 7.42 15.69
C LEU A 165 -10.00 8.09 15.51
N ASN A 166 -9.63 8.37 14.26
CA ASN A 166 -8.36 9.04 13.96
C ASN A 166 -8.27 10.43 14.62
N LEU A 167 -9.33 11.24 14.53
CA LEU A 167 -9.39 12.57 15.14
C LEU A 167 -9.37 12.53 16.67
N ALA A 168 -9.91 11.49 17.29
CA ALA A 168 -9.84 11.30 18.75
C ALA A 168 -8.42 11.00 19.24
N ILE A 169 -7.59 10.34 18.40
CA ILE A 169 -6.19 10.03 18.71
C ILE A 169 -5.28 11.23 18.36
N ASP A 170 -5.46 11.79 17.17
CA ASP A 170 -4.67 12.92 16.67
C ASP A 170 -5.55 13.89 15.88
N SER A 171 -5.86 15.04 16.48
CA SER A 171 -6.64 16.10 15.85
C SER A 171 -5.82 17.06 14.98
N SER A 172 -4.51 16.83 14.83
CA SER A 172 -3.68 17.63 13.92
C SER A 172 -4.18 17.54 12.48
N ASN A 173 -4.09 18.65 11.73
CA ASN A 173 -4.51 18.71 10.31
C ASN A 173 -5.96 18.23 10.07
N TRP A 174 -6.87 18.44 11.02
CA TRP A 174 -8.25 17.93 10.99
C TRP A 174 -9.01 18.27 9.71
N LEU A 175 -8.83 19.47 9.15
CA LEU A 175 -9.47 19.87 7.88
C LEU A 175 -9.01 18.98 6.72
N THR A 176 -7.71 18.74 6.62
CA THR A 176 -7.13 17.84 5.61
C THR A 176 -7.64 16.41 5.78
N LYS A 177 -7.72 15.92 7.02
CA LYS A 177 -8.27 14.59 7.33
C LYS A 177 -9.74 14.46 6.94
N ILE A 178 -10.55 15.48 7.18
CA ILE A 178 -11.95 15.49 6.73
C ILE A 178 -12.03 15.45 5.20
N LEU A 179 -11.24 16.30 4.51
CA LEU A 179 -11.23 16.33 3.05
C LEU A 179 -10.85 14.96 2.47
N TRP A 180 -9.75 14.37 2.92
CA TRP A 180 -9.32 13.04 2.46
C TRP A 180 -10.33 11.96 2.80
N SER A 181 -10.91 11.98 4.00
CA SER A 181 -11.96 11.03 4.38
C SER A 181 -13.18 11.09 3.45
N GLN A 182 -13.56 12.28 2.98
CA GLN A 182 -14.66 12.43 2.03
C GLN A 182 -14.28 11.95 0.63
N VAL A 183 -13.10 12.35 0.12
CA VAL A 183 -12.61 11.94 -1.19
C VAL A 183 -12.49 10.41 -1.26
N PHE A 184 -11.74 9.81 -0.34
CA PHE A 184 -11.57 8.36 -0.31
C PHE A 184 -12.84 7.61 0.07
N GLY A 185 -13.75 8.23 0.83
CA GLY A 185 -15.06 7.67 1.11
C GLY A 185 -15.97 7.54 -0.13
N GLN A 186 -15.82 8.45 -1.10
CA GLN A 186 -16.52 8.35 -2.39
C GLN A 186 -15.86 7.32 -3.31
N LEU A 187 -14.54 7.38 -3.44
CA LEU A 187 -13.76 6.40 -4.22
C LEU A 187 -14.01 4.98 -3.72
N ARG A 188 -14.02 4.78 -2.40
CA ARG A 188 -14.30 3.49 -1.76
C ARG A 188 -15.65 2.90 -2.20
N ARG A 189 -16.75 3.68 -2.14
CA ARG A 189 -18.09 3.19 -2.51
C ARG A 189 -18.16 2.70 -3.96
N HIS A 190 -17.42 3.34 -4.86
CA HIS A 190 -17.26 2.87 -6.23
C HIS A 190 -16.41 1.59 -6.26
N SER A 191 -15.27 1.61 -5.60
CA SER A 191 -14.30 0.52 -5.59
C SER A 191 -14.87 -0.77 -4.99
N GLU A 192 -15.61 -0.69 -3.87
CA GLU A 192 -16.26 -1.86 -3.25
C GLU A 192 -17.11 -2.62 -4.26
N LYS A 193 -17.95 -1.92 -5.03
CA LYS A 193 -18.80 -2.56 -6.07
C LYS A 193 -17.98 -3.18 -7.21
N VAL A 194 -16.93 -2.49 -7.64
CA VAL A 194 -16.05 -2.97 -8.73
C VAL A 194 -15.32 -4.25 -8.30
N LEU A 195 -14.72 -4.25 -7.11
CA LEU A 195 -13.95 -5.38 -6.58
C LEU A 195 -14.84 -6.58 -6.26
N GLU A 196 -15.98 -6.36 -5.62
CA GLU A 196 -16.97 -7.40 -5.33
C GLU A 196 -17.43 -8.10 -6.63
N SER A 197 -17.73 -7.33 -7.68
CA SER A 197 -18.15 -7.89 -8.98
C SER A 197 -17.07 -8.71 -9.68
N ALA A 198 -15.80 -8.54 -9.31
CA ALA A 198 -14.65 -9.26 -9.84
C ALA A 198 -14.19 -10.42 -8.94
N GLY A 199 -14.81 -10.60 -7.77
CA GLY A 199 -14.36 -11.58 -6.77
C GLY A 199 -13.00 -11.24 -6.12
N ILE A 200 -12.57 -9.97 -6.20
CA ILE A 200 -11.32 -9.50 -5.60
C ILE A 200 -11.60 -9.12 -4.15
N LEU A 201 -10.77 -9.63 -3.25
CA LEU A 201 -10.93 -9.46 -1.82
C LEU A 201 -10.36 -8.12 -1.33
N THR A 202 -10.91 -7.64 -0.21
CA THR A 202 -10.42 -6.45 0.51
C THR A 202 -10.42 -6.71 2.01
N THR A 203 -9.65 -5.93 2.77
CA THR A 203 -9.76 -5.94 4.23
C THR A 203 -10.97 -5.12 4.71
N GLU A 204 -11.48 -5.40 5.91
CA GLU A 204 -12.61 -4.66 6.47
C GLU A 204 -12.24 -3.20 6.81
N ARG A 205 -11.00 -2.99 7.26
CA ARG A 205 -10.43 -1.68 7.59
C ARG A 205 -8.98 -1.60 7.15
N VAL A 206 -8.58 -0.39 6.75
CA VAL A 206 -7.19 -0.04 6.44
C VAL A 206 -6.88 1.27 7.16
N TYR A 207 -5.87 1.28 8.01
CA TYR A 207 -5.38 2.45 8.73
C TYR A 207 -4.01 2.87 8.22
N GLY A 208 -3.75 4.17 8.17
CA GLY A 208 -2.51 4.78 7.70
C GLY A 208 -2.73 5.99 6.80
N LEU A 209 -3.89 6.09 6.11
CA LEU A 209 -4.21 7.18 5.20
C LEU A 209 -4.28 8.54 5.93
N LEU A 210 -5.05 8.61 7.03
CA LEU A 210 -5.22 9.84 7.79
C LEU A 210 -4.05 10.13 8.75
N GLN A 211 -3.10 9.19 8.81
CA GLN A 211 -1.91 9.26 9.67
C GLN A 211 -0.61 8.98 8.89
N THR A 212 -0.62 9.17 7.58
CA THR A 212 0.55 8.98 6.72
C THR A 212 1.75 9.76 7.22
N GLY A 213 2.90 9.08 7.35
CA GLY A 213 4.13 9.64 7.89
C GLY A 213 4.11 9.88 9.41
N LYS A 214 3.14 9.33 10.16
CA LYS A 214 2.99 9.53 11.60
C LYS A 214 2.54 8.26 12.35
N ILE A 215 2.82 7.10 11.80
CA ILE A 215 2.53 5.80 12.46
C ILE A 215 3.56 5.58 13.57
N SER A 216 3.36 6.25 14.70
CA SER A 216 4.23 6.16 15.87
C SER A 216 3.76 5.07 16.84
N GLU A 217 4.66 4.67 17.77
CA GLU A 217 4.31 3.78 18.88
C GLU A 217 3.08 4.28 19.65
N SER A 218 3.07 5.57 20.02
CA SER A 218 1.97 6.20 20.74
C SER A 218 0.65 6.12 19.96
N TYR A 219 0.70 6.33 18.65
CA TYR A 219 -0.49 6.20 17.80
C TYR A 219 -1.01 4.75 17.80
N LEU A 220 -0.15 3.77 17.57
CA LEU A 220 -0.52 2.35 17.57
C LEU A 220 -1.12 1.90 18.91
N LEU A 221 -0.51 2.30 20.03
CA LEU A 221 -1.00 1.96 21.36
C LEU A 221 -2.40 2.53 21.67
N GLN A 222 -2.76 3.67 21.06
CA GLN A 222 -4.08 4.26 21.18
C GLN A 222 -5.08 3.69 20.18
N LEU A 223 -4.64 3.34 18.97
CA LEU A 223 -5.49 2.79 17.91
C LEU A 223 -5.95 1.35 18.21
N LEU A 224 -5.00 0.47 18.55
CA LEU A 224 -5.23 -0.98 18.64
C LEU A 224 -6.41 -1.39 19.53
N PRO A 225 -6.60 -0.83 20.76
CA PRO A 225 -7.73 -1.21 21.60
C PRO A 225 -9.09 -0.74 21.07
N GLN A 226 -9.13 0.16 20.11
CA GLN A 226 -10.37 0.74 19.57
C GLN A 226 -10.84 0.04 18.29
N ILE A 227 -10.00 -0.81 17.68
CA ILE A 227 -10.33 -1.55 16.47
C ILE A 227 -11.37 -2.62 16.77
N GLN A 228 -12.52 -2.58 16.09
CA GLN A 228 -13.60 -3.55 16.22
C GLN A 228 -13.66 -4.55 15.06
N ALA A 229 -13.04 -4.25 13.93
CA ALA A 229 -13.03 -5.08 12.74
C ALA A 229 -12.22 -6.38 12.94
N ASN A 230 -12.59 -7.44 12.21
CA ASN A 230 -11.95 -8.75 12.32
C ASN A 230 -10.78 -8.95 11.35
N LEU A 231 -10.81 -8.28 10.20
CA LEU A 231 -9.70 -8.30 9.21
C LEU A 231 -9.25 -6.88 8.94
N VAL A 232 -8.06 -6.56 9.40
CA VAL A 232 -7.54 -5.19 9.42
C VAL A 232 -6.15 -5.14 8.78
N GLU A 233 -5.90 -4.06 8.04
CA GLU A 233 -4.56 -3.68 7.63
C GLU A 233 -4.15 -2.36 8.30
N ILE A 234 -2.90 -2.29 8.76
CA ILE A 234 -2.23 -1.04 9.11
C ILE A 234 -1.00 -0.96 8.21
N TYR A 235 -0.85 0.15 7.46
CA TYR A 235 0.33 0.35 6.64
C TYR A 235 1.21 1.49 7.15
N ALA A 236 2.50 1.39 6.88
CA ALA A 236 3.53 2.33 7.29
C ALA A 236 4.62 2.45 6.21
N HIS A 237 5.48 3.48 6.34
CA HIS A 237 6.59 3.73 5.44
C HIS A 237 7.92 3.74 6.23
N PRO A 238 8.35 2.59 6.77
CA PRO A 238 9.59 2.53 7.55
C PRO A 238 10.81 2.79 6.67
N ASP A 239 11.75 3.57 7.18
CA ASP A 239 13.05 3.82 6.58
C ASP A 239 14.10 3.90 7.70
N ARG A 240 15.33 3.46 7.43
CA ARG A 240 16.46 3.66 8.34
C ARG A 240 16.97 5.10 8.33
N LEU A 241 16.71 5.82 7.25
CA LEU A 241 17.16 7.18 7.04
C LEU A 241 15.98 8.15 7.05
N SER A 242 16.16 9.29 7.70
CA SER A 242 15.27 10.43 7.53
C SER A 242 15.71 11.22 6.29
N ASN A 243 14.79 11.48 5.39
CA ASN A 243 15.06 12.27 4.18
C ASN A 243 13.89 13.23 3.89
N ALA A 244 14.03 14.08 2.87
CA ALA A 244 13.02 15.09 2.54
C ALA A 244 11.66 14.50 2.13
N VAL A 245 11.67 13.29 1.54
CA VAL A 245 10.45 12.61 1.07
C VAL A 245 9.78 11.85 2.23
N ASN A 246 10.58 11.18 3.07
CA ASN A 246 10.09 10.42 4.22
C ASN A 246 10.84 10.82 5.50
N PRO A 247 10.54 11.99 6.10
CA PRO A 247 11.22 12.45 7.29
C PRO A 247 10.93 11.60 8.54
N SER A 248 9.84 10.85 8.51
CA SER A 248 9.35 10.05 9.65
C SER A 248 9.69 8.56 9.55
N GLY A 249 10.37 8.13 8.51
CA GLY A 249 10.71 6.71 8.29
C GLY A 249 11.35 6.02 9.50
N PRO A 250 12.36 6.61 10.16
CA PRO A 250 12.96 6.02 11.36
C PRO A 250 11.98 5.91 12.54
N LEU A 251 11.06 6.86 12.70
CA LEU A 251 10.03 6.82 13.73
C LEU A 251 9.04 5.67 13.50
N GLU A 252 8.61 5.49 12.25
CA GLU A 252 7.71 4.40 11.87
C GLU A 252 8.41 3.03 12.00
N LEU A 253 9.69 2.94 11.65
CA LEU A 253 10.49 1.74 11.92
C LEU A 253 10.54 1.40 13.41
N GLN A 254 10.82 2.39 14.27
CA GLN A 254 10.83 2.19 15.73
C GLN A 254 9.48 1.70 16.25
N ALA A 255 8.37 2.25 15.73
CA ALA A 255 7.03 1.80 16.11
C ALA A 255 6.77 0.34 15.74
N LEU A 256 7.22 -0.09 14.57
CA LEU A 256 7.11 -1.48 14.11
C LEU A 256 8.01 -2.45 14.90
N LEU A 257 9.11 -1.98 15.44
CA LEU A 257 10.03 -2.76 16.28
C LEU A 257 9.63 -2.80 17.76
N SER A 258 8.66 -1.97 18.19
CA SER A 258 8.33 -1.77 19.61
C SER A 258 7.82 -3.05 20.29
N PRO A 259 8.48 -3.50 21.36
CA PRO A 259 7.97 -4.60 22.20
C PRO A 259 6.62 -4.25 22.85
N THR A 260 6.42 -2.98 23.22
CA THR A 260 5.19 -2.50 23.85
C THR A 260 3.99 -2.65 22.89
N VAL A 261 4.18 -2.32 21.60
CA VAL A 261 3.14 -2.51 20.58
C VAL A 261 2.86 -4.01 20.38
N ARG A 262 3.90 -4.84 20.34
CA ARG A 262 3.75 -6.30 20.22
C ARG A 262 2.95 -6.88 21.39
N ASP A 263 3.21 -6.45 22.61
CA ASP A 263 2.48 -6.91 23.79
C ASP A 263 1.04 -6.38 23.80
N ARG A 264 0.82 -5.16 23.32
CA ARG A 264 -0.53 -4.63 23.13
C ARG A 264 -1.33 -5.46 22.13
N LEU A 265 -0.75 -5.83 20.98
CA LEU A 265 -1.40 -6.71 19.99
C LEU A 265 -1.88 -8.03 20.60
N LYS A 266 -1.01 -8.70 21.37
CA LYS A 266 -1.37 -9.94 22.09
C LYS A 266 -2.52 -9.71 23.07
N LYS A 267 -2.45 -8.62 23.84
CA LYS A 267 -3.47 -8.27 24.84
C LYS A 267 -4.84 -8.02 24.19
N GLU A 268 -4.89 -7.38 23.03
CA GLU A 268 -6.12 -7.09 22.29
C GLU A 268 -6.61 -8.29 21.44
N GLY A 269 -5.89 -9.42 21.48
CA GLY A 269 -6.28 -10.66 20.81
C GLY A 269 -6.07 -10.65 19.29
N PHE A 270 -5.15 -9.81 18.78
CA PHE A 270 -4.81 -9.82 17.36
C PHE A 270 -3.89 -10.98 17.01
N GLN A 271 -4.20 -11.67 15.91
CA GLN A 271 -3.31 -12.57 15.20
C GLN A 271 -2.67 -11.83 14.04
N LEU A 272 -1.35 -11.70 14.07
CA LEU A 272 -0.58 -11.19 12.95
C LEU A 272 -0.61 -12.20 11.80
N VAL A 273 -0.99 -11.75 10.61
CA VAL A 273 -1.06 -12.55 9.38
C VAL A 273 -0.54 -11.73 8.21
N ASN A 274 -0.08 -12.38 7.15
CA ASN A 274 0.06 -11.75 5.84
C ASN A 274 -1.16 -12.06 4.96
N TYR A 275 -1.26 -11.49 3.77
CA TYR A 275 -2.40 -11.67 2.87
C TYR A 275 -2.62 -13.14 2.43
N HIS A 276 -1.56 -13.96 2.32
CA HIS A 276 -1.67 -15.38 1.97
C HIS A 276 -2.23 -16.23 3.12
N GLN A 277 -2.17 -15.74 4.37
CA GLN A 277 -2.57 -16.48 5.56
C GLN A 277 -3.98 -16.14 6.03
N ILE A 278 -4.68 -15.24 5.33
CA ILE A 278 -6.04 -14.83 5.70
C ILE A 278 -6.97 -16.04 5.67
N LYS A 279 -7.62 -16.29 6.80
CA LYS A 279 -8.67 -17.32 6.89
C LYS A 279 -10.02 -16.64 6.65
N HIS A 280 -10.68 -17.01 5.57
CA HIS A 280 -12.06 -16.63 5.35
C HIS A 280 -12.93 -17.37 6.36
N SER A 281 -13.70 -16.62 7.16
CA SER A 281 -14.78 -17.25 7.94
C SER A 281 -15.87 -17.64 6.94
N ASN A 282 -16.04 -18.95 6.74
CA ASN A 282 -17.16 -19.52 6.00
C ASN A 282 -18.48 -19.17 6.66
#